data_a97b1b9ce60e47d92e95ff707e77ec96
#
_entry.id   a97b1b9ce60e47d92e95ff707e77ec96
#
_cell.length_a   1.000
_cell.length_b   1.000
_cell.length_c   1.000
_cell.angle_alpha   90.00
_cell.angle_beta   90.00
_cell.angle_gamma   90.00
#
_symmetry.space_group_name_H-M   'P 1'
#
loop_
_entity.id
_entity.type
_entity.pdbx_description
1 polymer ?
#
loop_
_entity_poly.entity_id
_entity_poly.type
_entity_poly.pdbx_seq_one_letter_code
_entity_poly.pdbx_strand_id
1 'polypeptide(L)'
;MSKARDLANFVSGTNSAITTTQIDDDAVTNAKIANESITINGSAVNLGGSVTVGETKPTITGISPSVITNAQTSITITGTNFVSAPVVEAISSTGVITQADSVTFTSATSIAAQFTLATDGTYFIRVENNDGNAVRSSNAILTVSDAPGWTTAAGSLGSNAAGSSVSYTVAATNATSFSKTSGTFPGGVSLNTSSGVISGTESGATAETTYNFTIRATDAEGQTADRAFSITITVGINNSGGFN
;
A
#
# COMPACT_ATOMS: atom_id res chain seq x y z
N MET A 1 19.32 -53.61 -58.11
CA MET A 1 19.66 -52.30 -58.71
C MET A 1 20.94 -51.84 -58.09
N SER A 2 21.91 -51.36 -58.85
CA SER A 2 23.22 -51.02 -58.26
C SER A 2 23.15 -49.65 -57.52
N LYS A 3 23.86 -49.55 -56.40
CA LYS A 3 24.00 -48.31 -55.61
C LYS A 3 24.43 -47.08 -56.47
N ALA A 4 25.11 -47.34 -57.61
CA ALA A 4 25.53 -46.29 -58.57
C ALA A 4 24.37 -45.66 -59.33
N ARG A 5 23.28 -46.37 -59.60
CA ARG A 5 22.10 -45.83 -60.26
C ARG A 5 21.26 -44.98 -59.31
N ASP A 6 21.20 -45.38 -58.08
CA ASP A 6 20.49 -44.63 -57.05
C ASP A 6 21.19 -43.29 -56.76
N LEU A 7 22.51 -43.27 -56.76
CA LEU A 7 23.30 -42.04 -56.60
C LEU A 7 23.20 -41.15 -57.84
N ALA A 8 23.13 -41.68 -59.06
CA ALA A 8 22.99 -40.92 -60.31
C ALA A 8 21.61 -40.22 -60.39
N ASN A 9 20.53 -40.87 -59.91
CA ASN A 9 19.21 -40.30 -59.83
C ASN A 9 19.12 -39.19 -58.78
N PHE A 10 19.89 -39.31 -57.74
CA PHE A 10 19.97 -38.28 -56.69
C PHE A 10 20.71 -37.04 -57.14
N VAL A 11 21.76 -37.17 -57.92
CA VAL A 11 22.60 -36.06 -58.39
C VAL A 11 22.01 -35.38 -59.65
N SER A 12 21.16 -36.06 -60.46
CA SER A 12 20.60 -35.54 -61.70
C SER A 12 19.42 -34.59 -61.56
N GLY A 13 19.01 -34.22 -60.36
CA GLY A 13 18.03 -33.19 -60.14
C GLY A 13 16.60 -33.50 -60.58
N THR A 14 16.27 -34.72 -60.92
CA THR A 14 14.90 -35.16 -61.18
C THR A 14 14.22 -35.51 -59.86
N ASN A 15 13.64 -34.54 -59.26
CA ASN A 15 12.53 -34.56 -58.27
C ASN A 15 12.27 -35.84 -57.47
N SER A 16 13.27 -36.43 -56.92
CA SER A 16 13.07 -37.45 -55.90
C SER A 16 13.12 -36.82 -54.54
N ALA A 17 11.95 -36.55 -53.99
CA ALA A 17 11.87 -36.18 -52.59
C ALA A 17 12.58 -37.25 -51.75
N ILE A 18 13.61 -36.88 -51.04
CA ILE A 18 14.28 -37.78 -50.08
C ILE A 18 13.28 -38.05 -48.97
N THR A 19 12.88 -39.29 -48.82
CA THR A 19 11.97 -39.68 -47.71
C THR A 19 12.78 -39.89 -46.45
N THR A 20 12.11 -39.81 -45.30
CA THR A 20 12.75 -40.04 -43.99
C THR A 20 13.45 -41.39 -43.86
N THR A 21 12.98 -42.40 -44.61
CA THR A 21 13.61 -43.74 -44.65
C THR A 21 14.90 -43.78 -45.47
N GLN A 22 15.23 -42.74 -46.22
CA GLN A 22 16.45 -42.63 -47.02
C GLN A 22 17.54 -41.80 -46.35
N ILE A 23 17.23 -41.22 -45.18
CA ILE A 23 18.17 -40.49 -44.33
C ILE A 23 18.33 -41.31 -43.06
N ASP A 24 19.52 -41.81 -42.81
CA ASP A 24 19.83 -42.48 -41.55
C ASP A 24 19.64 -41.48 -40.38
N ASP A 25 19.21 -41.99 -39.25
CA ASP A 25 19.14 -41.17 -38.02
C ASP A 25 20.53 -40.55 -37.78
N ASP A 26 20.53 -39.25 -37.41
CA ASP A 26 21.74 -38.44 -37.22
C ASP A 26 22.57 -38.13 -38.49
N ALA A 27 22.13 -38.55 -39.69
CA ALA A 27 22.85 -38.26 -40.95
C ALA A 27 22.86 -36.73 -41.27
N VAL A 28 21.87 -35.97 -40.81
CA VAL A 28 21.82 -34.53 -40.93
C VAL A 28 22.13 -33.89 -39.59
N THR A 29 23.37 -33.46 -39.42
CA THR A 29 23.82 -32.77 -38.22
C THR A 29 23.64 -31.26 -38.39
N ASN A 30 23.63 -30.50 -37.28
CA ASN A 30 23.54 -29.03 -37.33
C ASN A 30 24.60 -28.41 -38.23
N ALA A 31 25.79 -28.97 -38.32
CA ALA A 31 26.87 -28.51 -39.22
C ALA A 31 26.57 -28.68 -40.70
N LYS A 32 25.59 -29.50 -41.10
CA LYS A 32 25.16 -29.71 -42.51
C LYS A 32 23.97 -28.88 -42.90
N ILE A 33 23.40 -28.12 -41.98
CA ILE A 33 22.27 -27.22 -42.24
C ILE A 33 22.83 -25.82 -42.44
N ALA A 34 22.58 -25.23 -43.61
CA ALA A 34 23.09 -23.90 -43.95
C ALA A 34 22.59 -22.80 -43.00
N ASN A 35 21.46 -23.06 -42.30
CA ASN A 35 20.89 -22.18 -41.27
C ASN A 35 21.03 -22.86 -39.94
N GLU A 36 22.12 -22.60 -39.22
CA GLU A 36 22.47 -23.24 -37.93
C GLU A 36 21.62 -22.71 -36.75
N SER A 37 20.77 -21.71 -36.99
CA SER A 37 19.92 -21.13 -35.94
C SER A 37 18.57 -20.69 -36.50
N ILE A 38 17.59 -20.64 -35.58
CA ILE A 38 16.30 -19.98 -35.76
C ILE A 38 16.21 -18.79 -34.80
N THR A 39 15.45 -17.77 -35.16
CA THR A 39 15.23 -16.62 -34.29
C THR A 39 13.91 -16.80 -33.52
N ILE A 40 13.98 -16.83 -32.19
CA ILE A 40 12.80 -16.88 -31.33
C ILE A 40 12.83 -15.63 -30.43
N ASN A 41 11.81 -14.80 -30.48
CA ASN A 41 11.74 -13.52 -29.75
C ASN A 41 13.00 -12.63 -29.92
N GLY A 42 13.54 -12.55 -31.13
CA GLY A 42 14.73 -11.75 -31.43
C GLY A 42 16.06 -12.38 -31.01
N SER A 43 16.05 -13.54 -30.36
CA SER A 43 17.25 -14.28 -29.97
C SER A 43 17.53 -15.43 -30.94
N ALA A 44 18.75 -15.53 -31.44
CA ALA A 44 19.19 -16.67 -32.27
C ALA A 44 19.35 -17.91 -31.38
N VAL A 45 18.68 -18.98 -31.75
CA VAL A 45 18.76 -20.28 -31.07
C VAL A 45 19.35 -21.28 -32.03
N ASN A 46 20.50 -21.85 -31.69
CA ASN A 46 21.13 -22.89 -32.52
C ASN A 46 20.22 -24.12 -32.59
N LEU A 47 20.22 -24.79 -33.74
CA LEU A 47 19.50 -26.06 -33.91
C LEU A 47 19.98 -27.08 -32.88
N GLY A 48 19.04 -27.67 -32.12
CA GLY A 48 19.35 -28.54 -30.99
C GLY A 48 19.60 -27.79 -29.67
N GLY A 49 19.65 -26.45 -29.68
CA GLY A 49 19.68 -25.62 -28.47
C GLY A 49 18.30 -25.46 -27.86
N SER A 50 18.26 -24.97 -26.62
CA SER A 50 17.04 -24.59 -25.93
C SER A 50 17.03 -23.09 -25.67
N VAL A 51 15.86 -22.49 -25.79
CA VAL A 51 15.60 -21.14 -25.32
C VAL A 51 14.39 -21.18 -24.40
N THR A 52 14.49 -20.53 -23.28
CA THR A 52 13.31 -20.33 -22.43
C THR A 52 12.53 -19.14 -22.98
N VAL A 53 11.44 -19.43 -23.68
CA VAL A 53 10.47 -18.42 -24.09
C VAL A 53 9.56 -18.18 -22.91
N GLY A 54 10.02 -17.37 -21.96
CA GLY A 54 9.22 -16.95 -20.79
C GLY A 54 8.76 -15.52 -20.99
N GLU A 55 7.47 -15.29 -20.80
CA GLU A 55 6.98 -13.94 -20.62
C GLU A 55 7.53 -13.39 -19.31
N THR A 56 8.13 -12.19 -19.38
CA THR A 56 8.66 -11.55 -18.19
C THR A 56 7.51 -10.89 -17.45
N LYS A 57 6.91 -11.62 -16.49
CA LYS A 57 5.80 -11.11 -15.69
C LYS A 57 6.25 -9.95 -14.79
N PRO A 58 5.40 -8.96 -14.57
CA PRO A 58 5.67 -7.95 -13.56
C PRO A 58 5.71 -8.58 -12.15
N THR A 59 6.38 -7.93 -11.23
CA THR A 59 6.33 -8.26 -9.80
C THR A 59 5.94 -7.02 -9.01
N ILE A 60 5.35 -7.21 -7.84
CA ILE A 60 5.09 -6.15 -6.85
C ILE A 60 5.90 -6.49 -5.61
N THR A 61 6.76 -5.57 -5.18
CA THR A 61 7.58 -5.72 -3.97
C THR A 61 7.07 -4.83 -2.83
N GLY A 62 6.32 -3.78 -3.12
CA GLY A 62 5.75 -2.90 -2.12
C GLY A 62 4.98 -1.72 -2.70
N ILE A 63 4.36 -0.96 -1.80
CA ILE A 63 3.68 0.31 -2.12
C ILE A 63 4.01 1.37 -1.07
N SER A 64 3.85 2.64 -1.43
CA SER A 64 3.98 3.77 -0.49
C SER A 64 3.13 4.96 -0.97
N PRO A 65 2.29 5.56 -0.11
CA PRO A 65 1.90 5.10 1.23
C PRO A 65 1.13 3.77 1.20
N SER A 66 1.18 3.01 2.30
CA SER A 66 0.42 1.76 2.45
C SER A 66 -0.94 1.96 3.15
N VAL A 67 -1.15 3.14 3.74
CA VAL A 67 -2.43 3.57 4.31
C VAL A 67 -2.83 4.87 3.62
N ILE A 68 -4.05 4.92 3.12
CA ILE A 68 -4.63 6.09 2.45
C ILE A 68 -6.04 6.35 3.00
N THR A 69 -6.57 7.55 2.76
CA THR A 69 -7.95 7.88 3.09
C THR A 69 -8.89 7.54 1.93
N ASN A 70 -10.20 7.73 2.13
CA ASN A 70 -11.21 7.60 1.08
C ASN A 70 -11.11 8.69 0.00
N ALA A 71 -10.40 9.80 0.27
CA ALA A 71 -10.11 10.82 -0.73
C ALA A 71 -9.10 10.31 -1.77
N GLN A 72 -9.16 10.90 -2.97
CA GLN A 72 -8.20 10.56 -4.03
C GLN A 72 -6.76 10.69 -3.54
N THR A 73 -6.04 9.59 -3.56
CA THR A 73 -4.66 9.54 -3.07
C THR A 73 -3.76 8.84 -4.08
N SER A 74 -2.55 9.36 -4.27
CA SER A 74 -1.52 8.73 -5.10
C SER A 74 -0.68 7.78 -4.27
N ILE A 75 -0.48 6.57 -4.79
CA ILE A 75 0.47 5.58 -4.26
C ILE A 75 1.57 5.30 -5.28
N THR A 76 2.75 5.02 -4.79
CA THR A 76 3.85 4.50 -5.60
C THR A 76 3.92 2.99 -5.43
N ILE A 77 3.88 2.25 -6.52
CA ILE A 77 4.02 0.79 -6.54
C ILE A 77 5.45 0.50 -6.98
N THR A 78 6.18 -0.26 -6.18
CA THR A 78 7.53 -0.75 -6.49
C THR A 78 7.49 -2.22 -6.88
N GLY A 79 8.35 -2.59 -7.84
CA GLY A 79 8.38 -3.95 -8.36
C GLY A 79 9.43 -4.13 -9.45
N THR A 80 9.18 -5.04 -10.38
CA THR A 80 10.04 -5.25 -11.56
C THR A 80 9.20 -5.52 -12.80
N ASN A 81 9.81 -5.34 -13.98
CA ASN A 81 9.23 -5.68 -15.28
C ASN A 81 7.92 -4.93 -15.60
N PHE A 82 7.74 -3.75 -15.04
CA PHE A 82 6.66 -2.87 -15.48
C PHE A 82 6.98 -2.33 -16.88
N VAL A 83 5.94 -2.24 -17.73
CA VAL A 83 6.03 -1.62 -19.04
C VAL A 83 5.12 -0.40 -19.13
N SER A 84 5.30 0.45 -20.14
CA SER A 84 4.49 1.66 -20.31
C SER A 84 3.00 1.33 -20.46
N ALA A 85 2.14 2.22 -19.98
CA ALA A 85 0.68 2.10 -19.98
C ALA A 85 0.13 0.84 -19.27
N PRO A 86 0.56 0.54 -18.03
CA PRO A 86 0.00 -0.56 -17.26
C PRO A 86 -1.42 -0.22 -16.79
N VAL A 87 -2.24 -1.27 -16.57
CA VAL A 87 -3.49 -1.18 -15.81
C VAL A 87 -3.18 -1.50 -14.35
N VAL A 88 -3.70 -0.69 -13.44
CA VAL A 88 -3.55 -0.89 -12.00
C VAL A 88 -4.93 -0.96 -11.36
N GLU A 89 -5.13 -1.96 -10.51
CA GLU A 89 -6.39 -2.25 -9.85
C GLU A 89 -6.19 -2.50 -8.36
N ALA A 90 -7.12 -2.00 -7.56
CA ALA A 90 -7.28 -2.35 -6.14
C ALA A 90 -8.40 -3.39 -6.02
N ILE A 91 -8.15 -4.49 -5.32
CA ILE A 91 -9.08 -5.60 -5.15
C ILE A 91 -9.36 -5.74 -3.66
N SER A 92 -10.60 -5.50 -3.24
CA SER A 92 -11.02 -5.63 -1.85
C SER A 92 -10.95 -7.08 -1.35
N SER A 93 -11.01 -7.28 -0.05
CA SER A 93 -11.11 -8.61 0.57
C SER A 93 -12.36 -9.39 0.14
N THR A 94 -13.40 -8.70 -0.32
CA THR A 94 -14.65 -9.29 -0.86
C THR A 94 -14.60 -9.54 -2.37
N GLY A 95 -13.49 -9.19 -3.04
CA GLY A 95 -13.28 -9.40 -4.47
C GLY A 95 -13.80 -8.27 -5.37
N VAL A 96 -14.22 -7.13 -4.80
CA VAL A 96 -14.59 -5.96 -5.62
C VAL A 96 -13.33 -5.35 -6.20
N ILE A 97 -13.33 -5.15 -7.52
CA ILE A 97 -12.22 -4.58 -8.28
C ILE A 97 -12.51 -3.10 -8.56
N THR A 98 -11.60 -2.24 -8.19
CA THR A 98 -11.61 -0.81 -8.51
C THR A 98 -10.37 -0.46 -9.29
N GLN A 99 -10.54 0.02 -10.52
CA GLN A 99 -9.44 0.48 -11.35
C GLN A 99 -8.89 1.81 -10.80
N ALA A 100 -7.58 2.02 -10.94
CA ALA A 100 -6.96 3.30 -10.59
C ALA A 100 -7.54 4.45 -11.46
N ASP A 101 -7.79 5.61 -10.84
CA ASP A 101 -8.27 6.82 -11.51
C ASP A 101 -7.28 7.31 -12.56
N SER A 102 -6.01 7.16 -12.27
CA SER A 102 -4.91 7.43 -13.21
C SER A 102 -3.68 6.60 -12.88
N VAL A 103 -2.89 6.30 -13.91
CA VAL A 103 -1.63 5.56 -13.79
C VAL A 103 -0.54 6.30 -14.54
N THR A 104 0.61 6.51 -13.88
CA THR A 104 1.81 7.07 -14.48
C THR A 104 2.94 6.05 -14.42
N PHE A 105 3.40 5.59 -15.58
CA PHE A 105 4.60 4.76 -15.67
C PHE A 105 5.84 5.63 -15.42
N THR A 106 6.60 5.31 -14.39
CA THR A 106 7.83 6.03 -14.05
C THR A 106 9.07 5.29 -14.55
N SER A 107 9.11 3.97 -14.35
CA SER A 107 10.19 3.10 -14.81
C SER A 107 9.75 1.64 -14.78
N ALA A 108 10.61 0.74 -15.25
CA ALA A 108 10.38 -0.71 -15.14
C ALA A 108 10.30 -1.22 -13.69
N THR A 109 10.58 -0.38 -12.69
CA THR A 109 10.54 -0.73 -11.27
C THR A 109 9.61 0.15 -10.45
N SER A 110 8.94 1.13 -11.05
CA SER A 110 8.10 2.10 -10.33
C SER A 110 6.92 2.57 -11.18
N ILE A 111 5.73 2.55 -10.60
CA ILE A 111 4.48 3.09 -11.14
C ILE A 111 3.85 3.98 -10.07
N ALA A 112 3.31 5.13 -10.46
CA ALA A 112 2.41 5.91 -9.62
C ALA A 112 0.96 5.64 -10.06
N ALA A 113 0.09 5.34 -9.10
CA ALA A 113 -1.33 5.12 -9.35
C ALA A 113 -2.16 5.97 -8.38
N GLN A 114 -3.23 6.60 -8.88
CA GLN A 114 -4.17 7.34 -8.05
C GLN A 114 -5.43 6.51 -7.85
N PHE A 115 -5.94 6.49 -6.62
CA PHE A 115 -7.16 5.79 -6.26
C PHE A 115 -8.10 6.68 -5.46
N THR A 116 -9.40 6.53 -5.74
CA THR A 116 -10.50 6.97 -4.89
C THR A 116 -11.26 5.73 -4.45
N LEU A 117 -11.01 5.27 -3.21
CA LEU A 117 -11.60 4.06 -2.67
C LEU A 117 -12.59 4.42 -1.57
N ALA A 118 -13.89 4.31 -1.87
CA ALA A 118 -14.96 4.77 -0.97
C ALA A 118 -15.22 3.86 0.24
N THR A 119 -14.62 2.69 0.29
CA THR A 119 -14.87 1.71 1.37
C THR A 119 -13.59 1.46 2.15
N ASP A 120 -13.67 1.61 3.46
CA ASP A 120 -12.56 1.25 4.36
C ASP A 120 -12.27 -0.25 4.31
N GLY A 121 -11.00 -0.59 4.46
CA GLY A 121 -10.57 -1.97 4.45
C GLY A 121 -9.22 -2.18 3.80
N THR A 122 -8.87 -3.45 3.62
CA THR A 122 -7.60 -3.84 3.01
C THR A 122 -7.78 -4.32 1.59
N TYR A 123 -6.82 -3.96 0.73
CA TYR A 123 -6.87 -4.22 -0.70
C TYR A 123 -5.59 -4.88 -1.19
N PHE A 124 -5.76 -5.84 -2.07
CA PHE A 124 -4.68 -6.33 -2.92
C PHE A 124 -4.48 -5.35 -4.07
N ILE A 125 -3.26 -5.22 -4.53
CA ILE A 125 -2.93 -4.44 -5.74
C ILE A 125 -2.63 -5.42 -6.87
N ARG A 126 -3.24 -5.18 -8.03
CA ARG A 126 -2.97 -5.89 -9.27
C ARG A 126 -2.40 -4.91 -10.30
N VAL A 127 -1.34 -5.32 -10.95
CA VAL A 127 -0.73 -4.61 -12.09
C VAL A 127 -0.78 -5.53 -13.29
N GLU A 128 -1.29 -5.02 -14.41
CA GLU A 128 -1.29 -5.68 -15.71
C GLU A 128 -0.55 -4.80 -16.70
N ASN A 129 0.49 -5.35 -17.31
CA ASN A 129 1.21 -4.72 -18.40
C ASN A 129 0.36 -4.69 -19.66
N ASN A 130 0.69 -3.80 -20.61
CA ASN A 130 -0.01 -3.70 -21.89
C ASN A 130 0.16 -4.94 -22.81
N ASP A 131 1.05 -5.86 -22.45
CA ASP A 131 1.23 -7.16 -23.12
C ASP A 131 0.32 -8.27 -22.55
N GLY A 132 -0.52 -7.95 -21.56
CA GLY A 132 -1.44 -8.86 -20.90
C GLY A 132 -0.84 -9.62 -19.71
N ASN A 133 0.46 -9.45 -19.44
CA ASN A 133 1.10 -10.05 -18.29
C ASN A 133 0.68 -9.32 -17.01
N ALA A 134 0.20 -10.06 -16.03
CA ALA A 134 -0.31 -9.49 -14.80
C ALA A 134 0.26 -10.15 -13.55
N VAL A 135 0.29 -9.37 -12.46
CA VAL A 135 0.60 -9.82 -11.11
C VAL A 135 -0.38 -9.19 -10.13
N ARG A 136 -0.76 -9.94 -9.11
CA ARG A 136 -1.45 -9.44 -7.92
C ARG A 136 -0.52 -9.63 -6.73
N SER A 137 -0.52 -8.67 -5.80
CA SER A 137 0.18 -8.82 -4.52
C SER A 137 -0.26 -10.09 -3.79
N SER A 138 0.66 -10.78 -3.13
CA SER A 138 0.37 -12.03 -2.40
C SER A 138 -0.55 -11.79 -1.20
N ASN A 139 -0.43 -10.62 -0.58
CA ASN A 139 -1.24 -10.16 0.54
C ASN A 139 -1.93 -8.84 0.18
N ALA A 140 -2.95 -8.46 0.95
CA ALA A 140 -3.47 -7.11 0.92
C ALA A 140 -2.40 -6.17 1.49
N ILE A 141 -1.95 -5.21 0.67
CA ILE A 141 -0.83 -4.31 0.99
C ILE A 141 -1.24 -2.85 1.07
N LEU A 142 -2.46 -2.52 0.65
CA LEU A 142 -3.05 -1.18 0.76
C LEU A 142 -4.18 -1.22 1.78
N THR A 143 -4.18 -0.27 2.72
CA THR A 143 -5.26 -0.05 3.68
C THR A 143 -5.93 1.28 3.38
N VAL A 144 -7.26 1.29 3.36
CA VAL A 144 -8.09 2.50 3.26
C VAL A 144 -8.74 2.73 4.61
N SER A 145 -8.50 3.88 5.20
CA SER A 145 -9.05 4.26 6.51
C SER A 145 -9.02 5.78 6.65
N ASP A 146 -10.09 6.36 7.16
CA ASP A 146 -10.12 7.78 7.46
C ASP A 146 -9.40 8.07 8.78
N ALA A 147 -8.56 9.11 8.79
CA ALA A 147 -7.91 9.58 10.00
C ALA A 147 -8.96 9.99 11.08
N PRO A 148 -8.60 9.98 12.37
CA PRO A 148 -9.51 10.38 13.42
C PRO A 148 -10.06 11.79 13.22
N GLY A 149 -11.38 11.93 13.32
CA GLY A 149 -12.08 13.21 13.24
C GLY A 149 -12.59 13.66 14.59
N TRP A 150 -12.08 14.79 15.13
CA TRP A 150 -12.50 15.29 16.44
C TRP A 150 -13.98 15.73 16.44
N THR A 151 -14.77 15.16 17.35
CA THR A 151 -16.14 15.58 17.63
C THR A 151 -16.22 16.59 18.79
N THR A 152 -15.28 16.51 19.75
CA THR A 152 -15.17 17.53 20.82
C THR A 152 -14.53 18.79 20.26
N ALA A 153 -15.18 19.95 20.44
CA ALA A 153 -14.66 21.24 19.99
C ALA A 153 -13.32 21.58 20.68
N ALA A 154 -12.43 22.27 19.97
CA ALA A 154 -11.18 22.77 20.53
C ALA A 154 -11.42 23.86 21.59
N GLY A 155 -10.47 24.04 22.51
CA GLY A 155 -10.49 25.08 23.51
C GLY A 155 -10.92 24.61 24.89
N SER A 156 -11.69 25.43 25.61
CA SER A 156 -12.04 25.13 26.99
C SER A 156 -13.02 23.96 27.12
N LEU A 157 -12.65 22.97 27.93
CA LEU A 157 -13.56 21.91 28.34
C LEU A 157 -14.45 22.35 29.52
N GLY A 158 -14.02 23.36 30.28
CA GLY A 158 -14.77 23.90 31.40
C GLY A 158 -13.91 24.41 32.54
N SER A 159 -14.57 24.73 33.67
CA SER A 159 -13.94 25.21 34.90
C SER A 159 -14.38 24.36 36.07
N ASN A 160 -13.45 24.11 37.01
CA ASN A 160 -13.69 23.39 38.26
C ASN A 160 -13.11 24.17 39.44
N ALA A 161 -13.72 24.04 40.60
CA ALA A 161 -13.17 24.63 41.81
C ALA A 161 -11.92 23.84 42.27
N ALA A 162 -10.98 24.52 42.90
CA ALA A 162 -9.82 23.88 43.53
C ALA A 162 -10.27 22.79 44.55
N GLY A 163 -9.62 21.63 44.51
CA GLY A 163 -9.95 20.49 45.32
C GLY A 163 -11.20 19.69 44.92
N SER A 164 -11.86 20.08 43.82
CA SER A 164 -13.05 19.37 43.31
C SER A 164 -12.74 18.27 42.35
N SER A 165 -13.71 17.40 42.09
CA SER A 165 -13.61 16.38 41.04
C SER A 165 -13.68 17.02 39.66
N VAL A 166 -12.80 16.60 38.77
CA VAL A 166 -12.76 16.93 37.35
C VAL A 166 -13.21 15.72 36.54
N SER A 167 -14.11 15.90 35.58
CA SER A 167 -14.53 14.85 34.68
C SER A 167 -14.98 15.44 33.35
N TYR A 168 -14.18 15.26 32.32
CA TYR A 168 -14.48 15.65 30.91
C TYR A 168 -14.22 14.48 30.00
N THR A 169 -14.92 14.41 28.91
CA THR A 169 -14.67 13.40 27.85
C THR A 169 -14.33 14.11 26.55
N VAL A 170 -13.20 13.75 25.98
CA VAL A 170 -12.86 14.14 24.60
C VAL A 170 -13.13 12.98 23.68
N ALA A 171 -13.67 13.25 22.49
CA ALA A 171 -14.08 12.22 21.54
C ALA A 171 -13.70 12.61 20.12
N ALA A 172 -13.34 11.58 19.36
CA ALA A 172 -13.08 11.67 17.93
C ALA A 172 -13.64 10.42 17.24
N THR A 173 -14.17 10.58 16.02
CA THR A 173 -14.55 9.45 15.15
C THR A 173 -13.31 8.68 14.75
N ASN A 174 -13.43 7.39 14.52
CA ASN A 174 -12.36 6.47 14.10
C ASN A 174 -11.20 6.34 15.10
N ALA A 175 -11.21 7.04 16.24
CA ALA A 175 -10.16 6.92 17.25
C ALA A 175 -10.29 5.63 18.06
N THR A 176 -9.20 4.93 18.24
CA THR A 176 -9.06 3.75 19.11
C THR A 176 -8.29 4.08 20.39
N SER A 177 -7.52 5.18 20.38
CA SER A 177 -6.76 5.61 21.54
C SER A 177 -6.50 7.11 21.56
N PHE A 178 -6.20 7.61 22.78
CA PHE A 178 -5.88 9.01 23.04
C PHE A 178 -4.59 9.13 23.82
N SER A 179 -3.79 10.17 23.54
CA SER A 179 -2.58 10.47 24.30
C SER A 179 -2.38 11.97 24.44
N LYS A 180 -1.78 12.41 25.55
CA LYS A 180 -1.38 13.81 25.71
C LYS A 180 -0.01 14.03 25.06
N THR A 181 0.06 14.92 24.08
CA THR A 181 1.31 15.22 23.35
C THR A 181 2.03 16.44 23.87
N SER A 182 1.31 17.39 24.49
CA SER A 182 1.91 18.59 25.06
C SER A 182 1.07 19.14 26.22
N GLY A 183 1.66 20.09 26.95
CA GLY A 183 0.99 20.78 28.07
C GLY A 183 0.87 19.91 29.34
N THR A 184 0.08 20.41 30.28
CA THR A 184 -0.12 19.77 31.60
C THR A 184 -1.59 19.74 31.96
N PHE A 185 -2.00 18.68 32.67
CA PHE A 185 -3.30 18.63 33.33
C PHE A 185 -3.22 19.31 34.70
N PRO A 186 -4.37 19.70 35.31
CA PRO A 186 -4.42 20.03 36.74
C PRO A 186 -3.82 18.90 37.58
N GLY A 187 -3.22 19.23 38.70
CA GLY A 187 -2.68 18.23 39.66
C GLY A 187 -3.77 17.21 40.06
N GLY A 188 -3.43 15.92 40.07
CA GLY A 188 -4.36 14.85 40.41
C GLY A 188 -5.32 14.43 39.30
N VAL A 189 -5.23 15.06 38.09
CA VAL A 189 -6.06 14.73 36.93
C VAL A 189 -5.26 13.95 35.88
N SER A 190 -5.84 12.93 35.28
CA SER A 190 -5.23 12.08 34.28
C SER A 190 -6.18 11.79 33.10
N LEU A 191 -5.61 11.37 31.99
CA LEU A 191 -6.33 10.93 30.78
C LEU A 191 -6.42 9.40 30.79
N ASN A 192 -7.62 8.87 30.60
CA ASN A 192 -7.82 7.49 30.21
C ASN A 192 -7.59 7.38 28.69
N THR A 193 -6.53 6.68 28.31
CA THR A 193 -6.08 6.62 26.94
C THR A 193 -6.99 5.82 25.99
N SER A 194 -7.87 4.96 26.52
CA SER A 194 -8.80 4.18 25.69
C SER A 194 -10.15 4.88 25.52
N SER A 195 -10.62 5.62 26.56
CA SER A 195 -11.96 6.22 26.53
C SER A 195 -11.97 7.73 26.27
N GLY A 196 -10.81 8.40 26.31
CA GLY A 196 -10.73 9.86 26.19
C GLY A 196 -11.25 10.62 27.43
N VAL A 197 -11.52 9.91 28.56
CA VAL A 197 -11.97 10.53 29.80
C VAL A 197 -10.78 11.18 30.49
N ILE A 198 -10.90 12.47 30.79
CA ILE A 198 -9.95 13.26 31.59
C ILE A 198 -10.58 13.44 32.96
N SER A 199 -10.07 12.74 33.99
CA SER A 199 -10.69 12.72 35.31
C SER A 199 -9.68 12.64 36.44
N GLY A 200 -10.16 13.00 37.62
CA GLY A 200 -9.40 12.97 38.88
C GLY A 200 -9.94 13.98 39.89
N THR A 201 -9.31 14.08 41.07
CA THR A 201 -9.57 15.14 42.01
C THR A 201 -8.43 16.14 41.95
N GLU A 202 -8.76 17.39 41.62
CA GLU A 202 -7.75 18.44 41.56
C GLU A 202 -7.06 18.59 42.93
N SER A 203 -5.75 18.72 42.95
CA SER A 203 -4.96 18.82 44.18
C SER A 203 -3.98 20.00 44.07
N GLY A 204 -4.23 21.02 44.93
CA GLY A 204 -3.22 22.00 45.23
C GLY A 204 -3.19 23.31 44.45
N ALA A 205 -4.20 23.63 43.65
CA ALA A 205 -4.31 24.96 43.06
C ALA A 205 -4.55 26.03 44.16
N THR A 206 -3.63 26.97 44.28
CA THR A 206 -3.71 28.08 45.24
C THR A 206 -4.06 29.40 44.55
N ALA A 207 -4.14 29.42 43.25
CA ALA A 207 -4.53 30.56 42.42
C ALA A 207 -5.32 30.06 41.20
N GLU A 208 -6.17 30.92 40.66
CA GLU A 208 -6.85 30.63 39.39
C GLU A 208 -5.81 30.32 38.30
N THR A 209 -5.95 29.16 37.69
CA THR A 209 -4.99 28.68 36.69
C THR A 209 -5.68 28.00 35.55
N THR A 210 -5.35 28.37 34.32
CA THR A 210 -5.77 27.68 33.10
C THR A 210 -4.67 26.72 32.63
N TYR A 211 -4.99 25.46 32.60
CA TYR A 211 -4.12 24.39 32.11
C TYR A 211 -4.41 24.13 30.63
N ASN A 212 -3.42 24.36 29.80
CA ASN A 212 -3.50 24.10 28.35
C ASN A 212 -2.77 22.81 28.03
N PHE A 213 -3.36 21.98 27.15
CA PHE A 213 -2.78 20.72 26.73
C PHE A 213 -3.27 20.32 25.34
N THR A 214 -2.50 19.46 24.67
CA THR A 214 -2.88 18.89 23.36
C THR A 214 -3.09 17.40 23.54
N ILE A 215 -4.21 16.91 23.01
CA ILE A 215 -4.51 15.47 22.93
C ILE A 215 -4.39 15.04 21.47
N ARG A 216 -3.77 13.90 21.27
CA ARG A 216 -3.72 13.14 20.02
C ARG A 216 -4.73 12.04 20.07
N ALA A 217 -5.61 11.96 19.07
CA ALA A 217 -6.42 10.80 18.76
C ALA A 217 -5.66 9.94 17.75
N THR A 218 -5.69 8.62 17.91
CA THR A 218 -5.03 7.66 17.01
C THR A 218 -6.03 6.58 16.64
N ASP A 219 -6.12 6.21 15.35
CA ASP A 219 -6.95 5.12 14.87
C ASP A 219 -6.25 3.74 14.97
N ALA A 220 -6.86 2.69 14.40
CA ALA A 220 -6.31 1.34 14.40
C ALA A 220 -5.10 1.20 13.45
N GLU A 221 -5.03 2.02 12.41
CA GLU A 221 -3.99 2.03 11.36
C GLU A 221 -2.80 2.92 11.72
N GLY A 222 -2.88 3.66 12.86
CA GLY A 222 -1.83 4.55 13.34
C GLY A 222 -1.90 5.97 12.78
N GLN A 223 -2.99 6.35 12.07
CA GLN A 223 -3.23 7.73 11.65
C GLN A 223 -3.59 8.57 12.88
N THR A 224 -3.25 9.83 12.89
CA THR A 224 -3.41 10.67 14.08
C THR A 224 -4.02 12.03 13.75
N ALA A 225 -4.76 12.58 14.73
CA ALA A 225 -5.24 13.94 14.72
C ALA A 225 -5.01 14.59 16.09
N ASP A 226 -4.43 15.77 16.12
CA ASP A 226 -4.14 16.52 17.35
C ASP A 226 -5.18 17.63 17.57
N ARG A 227 -5.55 17.85 18.84
CA ARG A 227 -6.43 18.97 19.21
C ARG A 227 -6.03 19.58 20.55
N ALA A 228 -6.04 20.92 20.62
CA ALA A 228 -5.73 21.66 21.83
C ALA A 228 -7.00 21.87 22.68
N PHE A 229 -6.84 21.69 23.97
CA PHE A 229 -7.88 21.87 24.98
C PHE A 229 -7.34 22.64 26.18
N SER A 230 -8.24 23.11 27.03
CA SER A 230 -7.89 23.70 28.32
C SER A 230 -8.91 23.37 29.39
N ILE A 231 -8.46 23.39 30.64
CA ILE A 231 -9.28 23.31 31.86
C ILE A 231 -8.86 24.45 32.76
N THR A 232 -9.82 25.20 33.29
CA THR A 232 -9.56 26.29 34.25
C THR A 232 -9.91 25.81 35.68
N ILE A 233 -8.97 25.96 36.61
CA ILE A 233 -9.21 25.73 38.03
C ILE A 233 -9.42 27.10 38.69
N THR A 234 -10.55 27.29 39.33
CA THR A 234 -10.91 28.51 40.04
C THR A 234 -10.72 28.34 41.55
N VAL A 235 -10.19 29.36 42.18
CA VAL A 235 -10.05 29.38 43.64
C VAL A 235 -11.13 30.30 44.24
N GLY A 236 -11.97 29.77 45.07
CA GLY A 236 -12.98 30.59 45.77
C GLY A 236 -12.29 31.65 46.65
N ILE A 237 -12.74 32.89 46.52
CA ILE A 237 -12.32 33.93 47.45
C ILE A 237 -12.98 33.59 48.80
N ASN A 238 -12.20 33.00 49.73
CA ASN A 238 -12.64 32.91 51.10
C ASN A 238 -12.61 34.32 51.68
N ASN A 239 -13.75 35.01 51.59
CA ASN A 239 -13.94 36.30 52.25
C ASN A 239 -14.23 36.04 53.73
N SER A 240 -13.26 35.41 54.47
CA SER A 240 -13.31 35.30 55.91
C SER A 240 -12.68 36.53 56.58
N GLY A 241 -12.91 37.73 56.02
CA GLY A 241 -12.65 38.98 56.66
C GLY A 241 -13.79 39.30 57.62
N GLY A 242 -13.77 38.75 58.84
CA GLY A 242 -14.63 39.27 59.88
C GLY A 242 -14.30 40.72 60.13
N PHE A 243 -15.30 41.57 59.98
CA PHE A 243 -15.25 42.91 60.58
C PHE A 243 -15.42 42.76 62.08
N ASN A 244 -14.37 43.05 62.88
CA ASN A 244 -14.48 43.39 64.25
C ASN A 244 -14.82 44.85 64.41
#